data_282fa4ac4a11686d0d088bb6b18fd6f3
#
_entry.id   282fa4ac4a11686d0d088bb6b18fd6f3
#
_cell.length_a   1.000
_cell.length_b   1.000
_cell.length_c   1.000
_cell.angle_alpha   90.00
_cell.angle_beta   90.00
_cell.angle_gamma   90.00
#
_symmetry.space_group_name_H-M   'P 1'
#
loop_
_entity.id
_entity.type
_entity.pdbx_description
1 polymer ?
#
loop_
_entity_poly.entity_id
_entity_poly.type
_entity_poly.pdbx_seq_one_letter_code
_entity_poly.pdbx_strand_id
1 'polypeptide(L)'
;MLTVDFSRFPLAAGDRVLDLGCGAGRHAFECYRRGARVVALDRNGEEIREVAKWFAAMKEAGEAPEGATATAMEGDALALPFPDDSFDVVIISEVMEHIPDDKGVLAEMVRVLKPGGRIAVTVPRYGPEKICWALSDAYHEVEGGHIRIYRGDELLDRMREAGLKPYGTHHAHGLHSPYWWLKCAFGVDNDKALPVRAYHKLLVWDIMKKPLATRLAEQALNPLIGKSFVAYATKPHLPSAGDEVAV
;
A
#
# COMPACT_ATOMS: atom_id res chain seq x y z
N MET A 1 2.14 -2.43 -10.39
CA MET A 1 0.73 -1.97 -10.32
C MET A 1 0.48 -1.21 -9.04
N LEU A 2 -0.33 -0.14 -9.09
CA LEU A 2 -0.71 0.63 -7.90
C LEU A 2 -1.91 -0.02 -7.21
N THR A 3 -1.86 -0.15 -5.90
CA THR A 3 -2.98 -0.61 -5.07
C THR A 3 -3.83 0.57 -4.61
N VAL A 4 -3.18 1.70 -4.29
CA VAL A 4 -3.84 2.97 -3.96
C VAL A 4 -4.43 3.59 -5.22
N ASP A 5 -5.71 3.94 -5.18
CA ASP A 5 -6.41 4.68 -6.23
C ASP A 5 -6.33 6.19 -5.96
N PHE A 6 -5.47 6.88 -6.69
CA PHE A 6 -5.25 8.31 -6.52
C PHE A 6 -6.43 9.19 -7.01
N SER A 7 -7.46 8.63 -7.62
CA SER A 7 -8.71 9.34 -7.86
C SER A 7 -9.58 9.44 -6.60
N ARG A 8 -9.45 8.45 -5.71
CA ARG A 8 -10.11 8.39 -4.38
C ARG A 8 -9.25 8.96 -3.26
N PHE A 9 -7.96 8.99 -3.50
CA PHE A 9 -6.93 9.46 -2.58
C PHE A 9 -6.12 10.57 -3.26
N PRO A 10 -6.70 11.77 -3.38
CA PRO A 10 -6.08 12.86 -4.13
C PRO A 10 -4.75 13.28 -3.49
N LEU A 11 -3.78 13.62 -4.32
CA LEU A 11 -2.46 14.10 -3.94
C LEU A 11 -2.23 15.45 -4.59
N ALA A 12 -1.88 16.45 -3.80
CA ALA A 12 -1.50 17.75 -4.31
C ALA A 12 0.00 17.84 -4.60
N ALA A 13 0.37 18.62 -5.60
CA ALA A 13 1.77 18.95 -5.83
C ALA A 13 2.33 19.68 -4.59
N GLY A 14 3.52 19.24 -4.14
CA GLY A 14 4.16 19.75 -2.93
C GLY A 14 3.72 19.07 -1.62
N ASP A 15 2.69 18.20 -1.62
CA ASP A 15 2.38 17.37 -0.44
C ASP A 15 3.63 16.61 0.01
N ARG A 16 3.89 16.57 1.29
CA ARG A 16 4.95 15.74 1.88
C ARG A 16 4.39 14.35 2.14
N VAL A 17 4.89 13.36 1.41
CA VAL A 17 4.38 11.99 1.39
C VAL A 17 5.39 11.04 2.03
N LEU A 18 4.92 10.19 2.95
CA LEU A 18 5.66 9.01 3.43
C LEU A 18 5.06 7.76 2.78
N ASP A 19 5.87 7.01 2.03
CA ASP A 19 5.58 5.65 1.59
C ASP A 19 6.30 4.69 2.53
N LEU A 20 5.56 4.12 3.49
CA LEU A 20 6.07 3.31 4.59
C LEU A 20 6.03 1.82 4.25
N GLY A 21 7.19 1.15 4.28
CA GLY A 21 7.34 -0.19 3.74
C GLY A 21 7.23 -0.14 2.22
N CYS A 22 8.00 0.76 1.60
CA CYS A 22 7.85 1.08 0.17
C CYS A 22 8.24 -0.08 -0.76
N GLY A 23 9.01 -1.08 -0.27
CA GLY A 23 9.56 -2.16 -1.08
C GLY A 23 10.25 -1.61 -2.32
N ALA A 24 9.88 -2.12 -3.50
CA ALA A 24 10.41 -1.65 -4.80
C ALA A 24 9.89 -0.26 -5.24
N GLY A 25 9.26 0.54 -4.38
CA GLY A 25 8.97 1.97 -4.58
C GLY A 25 7.75 2.31 -5.45
N ARG A 26 6.86 1.37 -5.76
CA ARG A 26 5.77 1.57 -6.73
C ARG A 26 4.86 2.77 -6.43
N HIS A 27 4.49 3.00 -5.16
CA HIS A 27 3.66 4.15 -4.76
C HIS A 27 4.52 5.41 -4.65
N ALA A 28 5.73 5.30 -4.10
CA ALA A 28 6.68 6.40 -4.01
C ALA A 28 6.99 7.03 -5.38
N PHE A 29 7.22 6.21 -6.41
CA PHE A 29 7.46 6.71 -7.78
C PHE A 29 6.26 7.42 -8.36
N GLU A 30 5.06 6.91 -8.13
CA GLU A 30 3.83 7.57 -8.60
C GLU A 30 3.59 8.90 -7.88
N CYS A 31 3.81 8.96 -6.56
CA CYS A 31 3.73 10.20 -5.78
C CYS A 31 4.74 11.24 -6.29
N TYR A 32 5.95 10.81 -6.62
CA TYR A 32 6.99 11.69 -7.17
C TYR A 32 6.58 12.26 -8.53
N ARG A 33 6.03 11.43 -9.45
CA ARG A 33 5.50 11.90 -10.75
C ARG A 33 4.37 12.90 -10.60
N ARG A 34 3.61 12.84 -9.50
CA ARG A 34 2.52 13.78 -9.18
C ARG A 34 2.99 15.07 -8.54
N GLY A 35 4.29 15.27 -8.38
CA GLY A 35 4.86 16.51 -7.84
C GLY A 35 4.97 16.55 -6.33
N ALA A 36 4.83 15.42 -5.64
CA ALA A 36 5.00 15.36 -4.20
C ALA A 36 6.47 15.45 -3.75
N ARG A 37 6.65 15.76 -2.47
CA ARG A 37 7.93 15.62 -1.75
C ARG A 37 7.90 14.28 -1.01
N VAL A 38 8.51 13.27 -1.61
CA VAL A 38 8.38 11.88 -1.19
C VAL A 38 9.53 11.44 -0.31
N VAL A 39 9.18 10.74 0.77
CA VAL A 39 10.09 9.90 1.54
C VAL A 39 9.62 8.45 1.38
N ALA A 40 10.45 7.62 0.75
CA ALA A 40 10.26 6.18 0.67
C ALA A 40 11.08 5.53 1.79
N LEU A 41 10.42 4.81 2.70
CA LEU A 41 11.07 4.18 3.84
C LEU A 41 10.78 2.68 3.84
N ASP A 42 11.82 1.88 4.00
CA ASP A 42 11.72 0.43 4.18
C ASP A 42 12.82 -0.07 5.11
N ARG A 43 12.60 -1.22 5.75
CA ARG A 43 13.63 -1.89 6.57
C ARG A 43 14.68 -2.60 5.73
N ASN A 44 14.38 -2.87 4.45
CA ASN A 44 15.28 -3.57 3.53
C ASN A 44 16.20 -2.57 2.82
N GLY A 45 17.45 -2.48 3.31
CA GLY A 45 18.44 -1.55 2.73
C GLY A 45 18.81 -1.87 1.27
N GLU A 46 18.58 -3.08 0.75
CA GLU A 46 18.81 -3.39 -0.68
C GLU A 46 17.72 -2.76 -1.55
N GLU A 47 16.46 -2.93 -1.16
CA GLU A 47 15.31 -2.27 -1.83
C GLU A 47 15.49 -0.75 -1.82
N ILE A 48 15.88 -0.18 -0.70
CA ILE A 48 16.10 1.27 -0.57
C ILE A 48 17.20 1.77 -1.49
N ARG A 49 18.29 1.04 -1.67
CA ARG A 49 19.35 1.42 -2.63
C ARG A 49 18.85 1.41 -4.07
N GLU A 50 18.02 0.44 -4.44
CA GLU A 50 17.43 0.39 -5.78
C GLU A 50 16.40 1.52 -5.98
N VAL A 51 15.56 1.78 -4.99
CA VAL A 51 14.59 2.91 -5.03
C VAL A 51 15.31 4.25 -5.20
N ALA A 52 16.43 4.45 -4.49
CA ALA A 52 17.25 5.67 -4.64
C ALA A 52 17.81 5.84 -6.06
N LYS A 53 18.30 4.75 -6.69
CA LYS A 53 18.75 4.75 -8.09
C LYS A 53 17.63 5.11 -9.06
N TRP A 54 16.43 4.53 -8.84
CA TRP A 54 15.26 4.85 -9.65
C TRP A 54 14.86 6.32 -9.52
N PHE A 55 14.84 6.90 -8.31
CA PHE A 55 14.55 8.33 -8.14
C PHE A 55 15.57 9.21 -8.87
N ALA A 56 16.86 8.86 -8.84
CA ALA A 56 17.89 9.59 -9.58
C ALA A 56 17.63 9.53 -11.09
N ALA A 57 17.36 8.34 -11.64
CA ALA A 57 17.05 8.15 -13.06
C ALA A 57 15.77 8.90 -13.47
N MET A 58 14.72 8.88 -12.67
CA MET A 58 13.48 9.62 -12.92
C MET A 58 13.70 11.12 -12.95
N LYS A 59 14.55 11.63 -12.05
CA LYS A 59 14.94 13.05 -12.04
C LYS A 59 15.68 13.45 -13.31
N GLU A 60 16.67 12.65 -13.73
CA GLU A 60 17.42 12.87 -14.97
C GLU A 60 16.52 12.80 -16.21
N ALA A 61 15.54 11.90 -16.21
CA ALA A 61 14.56 11.75 -17.29
C ALA A 61 13.46 12.85 -17.29
N GLY A 62 13.43 13.72 -16.28
CA GLY A 62 12.39 14.74 -16.16
C GLY A 62 10.99 14.19 -15.91
N GLU A 63 10.89 13.01 -15.25
CA GLU A 63 9.60 12.35 -15.01
C GLU A 63 8.74 13.02 -13.93
N ALA A 64 9.28 13.95 -13.17
CA ALA A 64 8.56 14.67 -12.12
C ALA A 64 8.54 16.17 -12.35
N PRO A 65 7.47 16.88 -11.95
CA PRO A 65 7.38 18.33 -12.05
C PRO A 65 8.48 19.04 -11.26
N GLU A 66 8.75 20.28 -11.66
CA GLU A 66 9.64 21.16 -10.90
C GLU A 66 9.13 21.33 -9.45
N GLY A 67 10.06 21.31 -8.49
CA GLY A 67 9.73 21.37 -7.05
C GLY A 67 9.43 20.02 -6.39
N ALA A 68 9.22 18.96 -7.16
CA ALA A 68 9.13 17.61 -6.59
C ALA A 68 10.49 17.15 -6.05
N THR A 69 10.48 16.46 -4.92
CA THR A 69 11.69 15.86 -4.33
C THR A 69 11.41 14.42 -3.92
N ALA A 70 12.45 13.58 -3.93
CA ALA A 70 12.32 12.21 -3.47
C ALA A 70 13.57 11.79 -2.71
N THR A 71 13.37 11.06 -1.61
CA THR A 71 14.41 10.48 -0.77
C THR A 71 14.02 9.05 -0.45
N ALA A 72 14.99 8.14 -0.48
CA ALA A 72 14.85 6.77 -0.01
C ALA A 72 15.72 6.58 1.21
N MET A 73 15.17 5.96 2.28
CA MET A 73 15.88 5.74 3.53
C MET A 73 15.48 4.44 4.21
N GLU A 74 16.44 3.80 4.85
CA GLU A 74 16.21 2.64 5.69
C GLU A 74 15.64 3.08 7.03
N GLY A 75 14.63 2.33 7.54
CA GLY A 75 14.02 2.65 8.83
C GLY A 75 13.02 1.60 9.30
N ASP A 76 12.63 1.76 10.57
CA ASP A 76 11.65 0.88 11.22
C ASP A 76 10.28 1.59 11.31
N ALA A 77 9.23 0.88 10.91
CA ALA A 77 7.85 1.37 10.98
C ALA A 77 7.36 1.59 12.43
N LEU A 78 8.00 0.97 13.40
CA LEU A 78 7.70 1.12 14.84
C LEU A 78 8.46 2.27 15.50
N ALA A 79 9.42 2.91 14.81
CA ALA A 79 10.23 3.99 15.34
C ALA A 79 10.62 4.96 14.22
N LEU A 80 9.66 5.71 13.72
CA LEU A 80 9.85 6.61 12.57
C LEU A 80 10.74 7.81 12.98
N PRO A 81 11.85 8.07 12.25
CA PRO A 81 12.80 9.13 12.60
C PRO A 81 12.32 10.52 12.15
N PHE A 82 11.03 10.80 12.33
CA PHE A 82 10.41 12.07 11.96
C PHE A 82 9.71 12.70 13.15
N PRO A 83 9.69 14.04 13.25
CA PRO A 83 8.86 14.74 14.22
C PRO A 83 7.37 14.46 14.01
N ASP A 84 6.57 14.74 15.02
CA ASP A 84 5.12 14.74 14.92
C ASP A 84 4.65 15.69 13.80
N ASP A 85 3.51 15.40 13.23
CA ASP A 85 2.85 16.24 12.22
C ASP A 85 3.76 16.64 11.04
N SER A 86 4.60 15.70 10.57
CA SER A 86 5.58 15.92 9.52
C SER A 86 5.03 15.76 8.10
N PHE A 87 4.02 14.90 7.90
CA PHE A 87 3.56 14.50 6.59
C PHE A 87 2.11 14.89 6.32
N ASP A 88 1.82 15.31 5.09
CA ASP A 88 0.46 15.58 4.63
C ASP A 88 -0.25 14.28 4.25
N VAL A 89 0.52 13.28 3.81
CA VAL A 89 0.03 11.98 3.34
C VAL A 89 0.96 10.86 3.81
N VAL A 90 0.37 9.76 4.29
CA VAL A 90 1.08 8.51 4.61
C VAL A 90 0.43 7.36 3.84
N ILE A 91 1.25 6.54 3.20
CA ILE A 91 0.83 5.31 2.51
C ILE A 91 1.55 4.15 3.18
N ILE A 92 0.83 3.07 3.49
CA ILE A 92 1.38 1.77 3.86
C ILE A 92 0.65 0.70 3.06
N SER A 93 1.40 -0.10 2.31
CA SER A 93 0.78 -1.00 1.34
C SER A 93 1.35 -2.41 1.41
N GLU A 94 0.53 -3.37 1.85
CA GLU A 94 0.89 -4.79 2.01
C GLU A 94 2.11 -4.95 2.95
N VAL A 95 2.03 -4.37 4.15
CA VAL A 95 3.11 -4.36 5.15
C VAL A 95 2.60 -4.76 6.54
N MET A 96 1.44 -4.26 6.96
CA MET A 96 0.93 -4.44 8.33
C MET A 96 0.67 -5.91 8.69
N GLU A 97 0.38 -6.75 7.70
CA GLU A 97 0.20 -8.19 7.86
C GLU A 97 1.47 -8.94 8.27
N HIS A 98 2.65 -8.31 8.12
CA HIS A 98 3.94 -8.89 8.49
C HIS A 98 4.45 -8.42 9.85
N ILE A 99 3.90 -7.36 10.43
CA ILE A 99 4.41 -6.73 11.65
C ILE A 99 3.57 -7.16 12.86
N PRO A 100 4.18 -7.82 13.89
CA PRO A 100 3.44 -8.25 15.09
C PRO A 100 2.70 -7.11 15.80
N ASP A 101 3.35 -5.98 16.02
CA ASP A 101 2.77 -4.78 16.64
C ASP A 101 2.23 -3.80 15.58
N ASP A 102 1.13 -4.18 14.95
CA ASP A 102 0.44 -3.33 13.98
C ASP A 102 -0.22 -2.09 14.60
N LYS A 103 -0.56 -2.15 15.89
CA LYS A 103 -1.07 -0.98 16.63
C LYS A 103 0.04 0.07 16.83
N GLY A 104 1.26 -0.37 17.12
CA GLY A 104 2.43 0.50 17.19
C GLY A 104 2.72 1.18 15.85
N VAL A 105 2.63 0.44 14.75
CA VAL A 105 2.76 1.01 13.40
C VAL A 105 1.71 2.10 13.15
N LEU A 106 0.44 1.81 13.43
CA LEU A 106 -0.65 2.80 13.28
C LEU A 106 -0.42 4.03 14.16
N ALA A 107 0.04 3.86 15.40
CA ALA A 107 0.35 4.97 16.30
C ALA A 107 1.46 5.87 15.73
N GLU A 108 2.54 5.29 15.22
CA GLU A 108 3.63 6.05 14.59
C GLU A 108 3.16 6.79 13.32
N MET A 109 2.36 6.13 12.48
CA MET A 109 1.78 6.75 11.29
C MET A 109 0.90 7.95 11.66
N VAL A 110 0.05 7.81 12.68
CA VAL A 110 -0.79 8.90 13.19
C VAL A 110 0.04 10.02 13.81
N ARG A 111 1.12 9.67 14.54
CA ARG A 111 2.02 10.66 15.13
C ARG A 111 2.65 11.55 14.07
N VAL A 112 3.20 10.95 13.01
CA VAL A 112 3.88 11.72 11.95
C VAL A 112 2.93 12.39 10.95
N LEU A 113 1.66 11.97 10.90
CA LEU A 113 0.65 12.56 10.01
C LEU A 113 0.12 13.87 10.62
N LYS A 114 0.06 14.93 9.82
CA LYS A 114 -0.50 16.22 10.21
C LYS A 114 -2.00 16.13 10.53
N PRO A 115 -2.55 16.95 11.43
CA PRO A 115 -3.99 17.16 11.52
C PRO A 115 -4.57 17.54 10.14
N GLY A 116 -5.67 16.90 9.76
CA GLY A 116 -6.23 17.02 8.39
C GLY A 116 -5.51 16.20 7.32
N GLY A 117 -4.36 15.59 7.65
CA GLY A 117 -3.61 14.71 6.75
C GLY A 117 -4.37 13.43 6.40
N ARG A 118 -3.93 12.76 5.37
CA ARG A 118 -4.60 11.58 4.78
C ARG A 118 -3.70 10.36 4.82
N ILE A 119 -4.33 9.21 5.04
CA ILE A 119 -3.64 7.93 5.11
C ILE A 119 -4.33 6.90 4.21
N ALA A 120 -3.53 6.11 3.50
CA ALA A 120 -3.96 4.93 2.77
C ALA A 120 -3.29 3.70 3.37
N VAL A 121 -4.11 2.72 3.78
CA VAL A 121 -3.66 1.43 4.29
C VAL A 121 -4.15 0.35 3.35
N THR A 122 -3.27 -0.52 2.87
CA THR A 122 -3.66 -1.69 2.10
C THR A 122 -3.15 -2.97 2.73
N VAL A 123 -3.98 -3.99 2.71
CA VAL A 123 -3.69 -5.33 3.24
C VAL A 123 -4.27 -6.39 2.31
N PRO A 124 -3.77 -7.63 2.34
CA PRO A 124 -4.42 -8.74 1.66
C PRO A 124 -5.88 -8.89 2.09
N ARG A 125 -6.78 -9.03 1.12
CA ARG A 125 -8.22 -9.19 1.41
C ARG A 125 -8.51 -10.55 2.00
N TYR A 126 -9.31 -10.60 3.06
CA TYR A 126 -9.63 -11.79 3.85
C TYR A 126 -10.01 -13.03 3.02
N GLY A 127 -10.99 -12.93 2.13
CA GLY A 127 -11.49 -14.08 1.36
C GLY A 127 -10.44 -14.70 0.42
N PRO A 128 -9.89 -13.94 -0.53
CA PRO A 128 -8.83 -14.42 -1.42
C PRO A 128 -7.60 -14.93 -0.69
N GLU A 129 -7.19 -14.25 0.38
CA GLU A 129 -6.02 -14.64 1.18
C GLU A 129 -6.27 -15.94 1.94
N LYS A 130 -7.45 -16.13 2.53
CA LYS A 130 -7.83 -17.38 3.20
C LYS A 130 -7.81 -18.58 2.24
N ILE A 131 -8.12 -18.38 0.97
CA ILE A 131 -8.00 -19.46 -0.05
C ILE A 131 -6.52 -19.83 -0.25
N CYS A 132 -5.61 -18.86 -0.33
CA CYS A 132 -4.17 -19.13 -0.42
C CYS A 132 -3.68 -19.93 0.79
N TRP A 133 -4.08 -19.55 2.00
CA TRP A 133 -3.72 -20.26 3.24
C TRP A 133 -4.27 -21.68 3.28
N ALA A 134 -5.50 -21.89 2.81
CA ALA A 134 -6.11 -23.20 2.75
C ALA A 134 -5.48 -24.14 1.69
N LEU A 135 -4.85 -23.56 0.67
CA LEU A 135 -4.21 -24.30 -0.42
C LEU A 135 -2.73 -24.63 -0.15
N SER A 136 -2.03 -23.84 0.69
CA SER A 136 -0.60 -23.99 0.86
C SER A 136 -0.09 -23.38 2.17
N ASP A 137 0.40 -24.23 3.06
CA ASP A 137 1.09 -23.79 4.28
C ASP A 137 2.41 -23.08 3.92
N ALA A 138 3.11 -23.54 2.88
CA ALA A 138 4.33 -22.92 2.37
C ALA A 138 4.12 -21.48 1.84
N TYR A 139 2.88 -21.01 1.69
CA TYR A 139 2.60 -19.64 1.29
C TYR A 139 2.70 -18.64 2.45
N HIS A 140 2.40 -19.06 3.66
CA HIS A 140 2.33 -18.17 4.84
C HIS A 140 3.25 -18.60 5.99
N GLU A 141 3.59 -19.91 6.11
CA GLU A 141 4.49 -20.41 7.13
C GLU A 141 5.96 -20.30 6.69
N VAL A 142 6.36 -19.09 6.25
CA VAL A 142 7.73 -18.79 5.83
C VAL A 142 8.23 -17.55 6.56
N GLU A 143 9.55 -17.41 6.68
CA GLU A 143 10.16 -16.20 7.22
C GLU A 143 9.72 -14.99 6.40
N GLY A 144 9.16 -13.96 7.08
CA GLY A 144 8.59 -12.78 6.42
C GLY A 144 7.23 -13.02 5.76
N GLY A 145 6.58 -14.17 5.96
CA GLY A 145 5.22 -14.46 5.50
C GLY A 145 4.15 -13.64 6.24
N HIS A 146 2.90 -13.78 5.79
CA HIS A 146 1.77 -13.12 6.43
C HIS A 146 1.46 -13.78 7.77
N ILE A 147 1.59 -13.06 8.88
CA ILE A 147 1.29 -13.58 10.23
C ILE A 147 -0.17 -13.42 10.60
N ARG A 148 -0.96 -12.69 9.80
CA ARG A 148 -2.39 -12.47 9.99
C ARG A 148 -3.11 -12.17 8.70
N ILE A 149 -4.43 -12.41 8.71
CA ILE A 149 -5.34 -11.99 7.64
C ILE A 149 -6.34 -11.01 8.23
N TYR A 150 -6.34 -9.77 7.77
CA TYR A 150 -7.29 -8.76 8.24
C TYR A 150 -8.69 -8.97 7.66
N ARG A 151 -9.70 -8.88 8.51
CA ARG A 151 -11.06 -8.56 8.07
C ARG A 151 -11.15 -7.05 7.84
N GLY A 152 -11.93 -6.64 6.84
CA GLY A 152 -12.03 -5.23 6.50
C GLY A 152 -12.59 -4.37 7.64
N ASP A 153 -13.58 -4.86 8.37
CA ASP A 153 -14.13 -4.24 9.56
C ASP A 153 -13.10 -4.11 10.68
N GLU A 154 -12.34 -5.17 10.96
CA GLU A 154 -11.26 -5.17 11.95
C GLU A 154 -10.19 -4.09 11.65
N LEU A 155 -9.75 -3.98 10.41
CA LEU A 155 -8.78 -2.94 10.02
C LEU A 155 -9.36 -1.53 10.23
N LEU A 156 -10.60 -1.30 9.82
CA LEU A 156 -11.26 -0.01 10.00
C LEU A 156 -11.45 0.34 11.50
N ASP A 157 -11.73 -0.64 12.35
CA ASP A 157 -11.84 -0.41 13.79
C ASP A 157 -10.48 -0.08 14.41
N ARG A 158 -9.40 -0.77 14.03
CA ARG A 158 -8.03 -0.43 14.45
C ARG A 158 -7.64 0.99 14.03
N MET A 159 -8.00 1.41 12.81
CA MET A 159 -7.77 2.78 12.35
C MET A 159 -8.55 3.81 13.19
N ARG A 160 -9.80 3.50 13.56
CA ARG A 160 -10.61 4.36 14.45
C ARG A 160 -10.05 4.42 15.86
N GLU A 161 -9.63 3.28 16.43
CA GLU A 161 -8.95 3.21 17.73
C GLU A 161 -7.67 4.05 17.76
N ALA A 162 -6.95 4.12 16.64
CA ALA A 162 -5.78 4.98 16.48
C ALA A 162 -6.10 6.47 16.27
N GLY A 163 -7.40 6.87 16.30
CA GLY A 163 -7.83 8.26 16.15
C GLY A 163 -8.04 8.71 14.70
N LEU A 164 -8.02 7.80 13.73
CA LEU A 164 -8.29 8.11 12.34
C LEU A 164 -9.78 8.06 12.05
N LYS A 165 -10.22 8.83 11.04
CA LYS A 165 -11.59 8.83 10.51
C LYS A 165 -11.61 8.21 9.11
N PRO A 166 -11.95 6.91 8.97
CA PRO A 166 -12.11 6.28 7.67
C PRO A 166 -13.20 6.96 6.84
N TYR A 167 -12.95 7.17 5.53
CA TYR A 167 -13.90 7.81 4.63
C TYR A 167 -14.19 7.02 3.35
N GLY A 168 -13.40 6.00 3.06
CA GLY A 168 -13.60 5.19 1.85
C GLY A 168 -12.80 3.91 1.85
N THR A 169 -13.32 2.93 1.13
CA THR A 169 -12.65 1.65 0.89
C THR A 169 -12.85 1.18 -0.54
N HIS A 170 -11.97 0.31 -1.01
CA HIS A 170 -12.19 -0.46 -2.24
C HIS A 170 -11.36 -1.74 -2.24
N HIS A 171 -11.56 -2.56 -3.27
CA HIS A 171 -10.74 -3.75 -3.51
C HIS A 171 -9.96 -3.58 -4.82
N ALA A 172 -8.77 -4.15 -4.87
CA ALA A 172 -7.88 -4.05 -6.02
C ALA A 172 -7.31 -5.42 -6.40
N HIS A 173 -6.80 -5.51 -7.64
CA HIS A 173 -6.06 -6.66 -8.14
C HIS A 173 -6.88 -7.95 -8.26
N GLY A 174 -8.12 -7.85 -8.78
CA GLY A 174 -9.00 -8.99 -8.99
C GLY A 174 -8.43 -10.06 -9.93
N LEU A 175 -7.69 -9.64 -10.96
CA LEU A 175 -6.98 -10.56 -11.86
C LEU A 175 -5.79 -11.27 -11.20
N HIS A 176 -5.29 -10.79 -10.05
CA HIS A 176 -4.14 -11.39 -9.37
C HIS A 176 -4.54 -12.53 -8.42
N SER A 177 -5.76 -12.55 -7.90
CA SER A 177 -6.22 -13.60 -6.99
C SER A 177 -6.14 -15.00 -7.62
N PRO A 178 -6.65 -15.25 -8.85
CA PRO A 178 -6.53 -16.56 -9.47
C PRO A 178 -5.07 -16.98 -9.72
N TYR A 179 -4.18 -16.04 -10.02
CA TYR A 179 -2.75 -16.35 -10.15
C TYR A 179 -2.17 -16.91 -8.85
N TRP A 180 -2.42 -16.26 -7.72
CA TRP A 180 -1.93 -16.71 -6.43
C TRP A 180 -2.56 -18.03 -5.98
N TRP A 181 -3.86 -18.24 -6.28
CA TRP A 181 -4.49 -19.55 -6.03
C TRP A 181 -3.86 -20.67 -6.83
N LEU A 182 -3.51 -20.41 -8.10
CA LEU A 182 -2.77 -21.38 -8.93
C LEU A 182 -1.36 -21.62 -8.34
N LYS A 183 -0.65 -20.58 -7.94
CA LYS A 183 0.66 -20.70 -7.27
C LYS A 183 0.56 -21.57 -6.02
N CYS A 184 -0.42 -21.35 -5.17
CA CYS A 184 -0.64 -22.15 -3.97
C CYS A 184 -1.02 -23.60 -4.30
N ALA A 185 -1.88 -23.83 -5.30
CA ALA A 185 -2.35 -25.17 -5.68
C ALA A 185 -1.28 -26.03 -6.36
N PHE A 186 -0.38 -25.42 -7.15
CA PHE A 186 0.66 -26.14 -7.90
C PHE A 186 2.07 -26.04 -7.26
N GLY A 187 2.17 -25.38 -6.11
CA GLY A 187 3.43 -25.12 -5.39
C GLY A 187 3.92 -23.70 -5.59
N VAL A 188 4.15 -22.99 -4.49
CA VAL A 188 4.49 -21.55 -4.47
C VAL A 188 5.76 -21.25 -5.29
N ASP A 189 6.72 -22.17 -5.29
CA ASP A 189 7.99 -22.04 -6.02
C ASP A 189 7.98 -22.71 -7.40
N ASN A 190 6.84 -23.32 -7.79
CA ASN A 190 6.73 -24.06 -9.04
C ASN A 190 6.29 -23.14 -10.20
N ASP A 191 7.19 -22.27 -10.65
CA ASP A 191 6.95 -21.41 -11.82
C ASP A 191 6.90 -22.17 -13.16
N LYS A 192 7.25 -23.48 -13.16
CA LYS A 192 7.22 -24.32 -14.37
C LYS A 192 5.86 -24.91 -14.66
N ALA A 193 4.93 -24.95 -13.70
CA ALA A 193 3.59 -25.47 -13.90
C ALA A 193 2.86 -24.71 -15.04
N LEU A 194 2.30 -25.47 -16.00
CA LEU A 194 1.65 -24.88 -17.19
C LEU A 194 0.57 -23.85 -16.85
N PRO A 195 -0.38 -24.10 -15.90
CA PRO A 195 -1.41 -23.13 -15.56
C PRO A 195 -0.82 -21.84 -14.98
N VAL A 196 0.18 -21.96 -14.10
CA VAL A 196 0.88 -20.81 -13.49
C VAL A 196 1.55 -19.96 -14.56
N ARG A 197 2.32 -20.59 -15.46
CA ARG A 197 3.01 -19.91 -16.56
C ARG A 197 2.06 -19.24 -17.54
N ALA A 198 0.97 -19.91 -17.89
CA ALA A 198 -0.02 -19.35 -18.82
C ALA A 198 -0.68 -18.12 -18.21
N TYR A 199 -1.08 -18.20 -16.94
CA TYR A 199 -1.71 -17.08 -16.26
C TYR A 199 -0.71 -15.94 -15.99
N HIS A 200 0.53 -16.24 -15.63
CA HIS A 200 1.59 -15.25 -15.50
C HIS A 200 1.80 -14.45 -16.81
N LYS A 201 1.82 -15.13 -17.96
CA LYS A 201 1.92 -14.44 -19.26
C LYS A 201 0.74 -13.49 -19.51
N LEU A 202 -0.47 -13.90 -19.10
CA LEU A 202 -1.65 -13.02 -19.16
C LEU A 202 -1.46 -11.76 -18.32
N LEU A 203 -0.98 -11.89 -17.07
CA LEU A 203 -0.73 -10.75 -16.19
C LEU A 203 0.38 -9.83 -16.72
N VAL A 204 1.46 -10.41 -17.23
CA VAL A 204 2.55 -9.62 -17.85
C VAL A 204 2.00 -8.86 -19.07
N TRP A 205 1.22 -9.51 -19.93
CA TRP A 205 0.59 -8.86 -21.07
C TRP A 205 -0.36 -7.73 -20.63
N ASP A 206 -1.17 -7.96 -19.59
CA ASP A 206 -2.04 -6.93 -19.02
C ASP A 206 -1.25 -5.72 -18.53
N ILE A 207 -0.20 -5.94 -17.74
CA ILE A 207 0.63 -4.87 -17.17
C ILE A 207 1.31 -4.06 -18.29
N MET A 208 1.84 -4.73 -19.29
CA MET A 208 2.61 -4.08 -20.38
C MET A 208 1.73 -3.37 -21.40
N LYS A 209 0.59 -3.95 -21.76
CA LYS A 209 -0.26 -3.45 -22.86
C LYS A 209 -1.50 -2.70 -22.37
N LYS A 210 -1.90 -2.91 -21.11
CA LYS A 210 -3.07 -2.28 -20.49
C LYS A 210 -4.33 -2.34 -21.39
N PRO A 211 -4.72 -3.51 -21.92
CA PRO A 211 -5.84 -3.61 -22.84
C PRO A 211 -7.17 -3.31 -22.15
N LEU A 212 -8.12 -2.73 -22.86
CA LEU A 212 -9.42 -2.34 -22.31
C LEU A 212 -10.19 -3.53 -21.72
N ALA A 213 -10.09 -4.70 -22.36
CA ALA A 213 -10.78 -5.91 -21.90
C ALA A 213 -10.35 -6.34 -20.49
N THR A 214 -9.05 -6.34 -20.20
CA THR A 214 -8.54 -6.69 -18.86
C THR A 214 -8.85 -5.60 -17.84
N ARG A 215 -8.90 -4.33 -18.25
CA ARG A 215 -9.33 -3.22 -17.38
C ARG A 215 -10.80 -3.38 -16.95
N LEU A 216 -11.68 -3.70 -17.88
CA LEU A 216 -13.08 -3.96 -17.56
C LEU A 216 -13.24 -5.23 -16.71
N ALA A 217 -12.50 -6.29 -17.04
CA ALA A 217 -12.47 -7.50 -16.22
C ALA A 217 -11.97 -7.23 -14.80
N GLU A 218 -10.90 -6.47 -14.64
CA GLU A 218 -10.36 -6.05 -13.33
C GLU A 218 -11.42 -5.29 -12.53
N GLN A 219 -12.09 -4.30 -13.13
CA GLN A 219 -13.15 -3.53 -12.48
C GLN A 219 -14.32 -4.42 -12.01
N ALA A 220 -14.73 -5.38 -12.84
CA ALA A 220 -15.81 -6.31 -12.51
C ALA A 220 -15.40 -7.33 -11.42
N LEU A 221 -14.14 -7.77 -11.43
CA LEU A 221 -13.63 -8.78 -10.50
C LEU A 221 -13.19 -8.20 -9.16
N ASN A 222 -12.77 -6.94 -9.10
CA ASN A 222 -12.31 -6.32 -7.86
C ASN A 222 -13.30 -6.42 -6.69
N PRO A 223 -14.60 -6.15 -6.84
CA PRO A 223 -15.57 -6.33 -5.76
C PRO A 223 -15.69 -7.78 -5.30
N LEU A 224 -15.53 -8.74 -6.20
CA LEU A 224 -15.75 -10.17 -5.94
C LEU A 224 -14.51 -10.84 -5.36
N ILE A 225 -13.38 -10.73 -6.05
CA ILE A 225 -12.13 -11.45 -5.77
C ILE A 225 -10.89 -10.55 -5.74
N GLY A 226 -11.05 -9.23 -5.58
CA GLY A 226 -9.90 -8.32 -5.43
C GLY A 226 -8.93 -8.82 -4.37
N LYS A 227 -7.64 -8.93 -4.69
CA LYS A 227 -6.61 -9.49 -3.79
C LYS A 227 -6.37 -8.59 -2.60
N SER A 228 -6.40 -7.28 -2.80
CA SER A 228 -6.10 -6.29 -1.77
C SER A 228 -7.37 -5.59 -1.29
N PHE A 229 -7.46 -5.34 0.01
CA PHE A 229 -8.39 -4.42 0.64
C PHE A 229 -7.68 -3.10 0.91
N VAL A 230 -8.27 -2.01 0.47
CA VAL A 230 -7.73 -0.65 0.61
C VAL A 230 -8.66 0.20 1.46
N ALA A 231 -8.12 0.82 2.48
CA ALA A 231 -8.82 1.74 3.37
C ALA A 231 -8.16 3.13 3.34
N TYR A 232 -9.00 4.15 3.25
CA TYR A 232 -8.62 5.55 3.29
C TYR A 232 -9.16 6.23 4.52
N ALA A 233 -8.34 7.03 5.20
CA ALA A 233 -8.77 7.79 6.36
C ALA A 233 -8.08 9.16 6.42
N THR A 234 -8.62 10.02 7.28
CA THR A 234 -8.00 11.30 7.65
C THR A 234 -7.68 11.32 9.14
N LYS A 235 -6.63 12.03 9.53
CA LYS A 235 -6.40 12.44 10.92
C LYS A 235 -7.27 13.68 11.17
N PRO A 236 -8.25 13.64 12.10
CA PRO A 236 -9.07 14.80 12.41
C PRO A 236 -8.22 15.99 12.84
N HIS A 237 -8.69 17.20 12.57
CA HIS A 237 -8.16 18.38 13.26
C HIS A 237 -8.47 18.26 14.76
N LEU A 238 -7.53 18.65 15.62
CA LEU A 238 -7.85 18.85 17.02
C LEU A 238 -8.95 19.93 17.09
N PRO A 239 -10.00 19.74 17.92
CA PRO A 239 -10.99 20.80 18.09
C PRO A 239 -10.24 22.06 18.52
N SER A 240 -10.52 23.17 17.83
CA SER A 240 -10.01 24.46 18.26
C SER A 240 -10.57 24.76 19.65
N ALA A 241 -9.77 25.33 20.54
CA ALA A 241 -10.19 25.68 21.91
C ALA A 241 -11.42 26.63 21.98
N GLY A 242 -12.05 26.90 20.86
CA GLY A 242 -13.26 27.70 20.72
C GLY A 242 -14.55 26.92 20.43
N ASP A 243 -14.49 25.61 20.18
CA ASP A 243 -15.68 24.81 19.79
C ASP A 243 -16.42 24.17 21.00
N GLU A 244 -15.98 24.43 22.23
CA GLU A 244 -16.60 23.90 23.46
C GLU A 244 -17.73 24.77 24.06
N VAL A 245 -18.24 25.75 23.33
CA VAL A 245 -19.36 26.58 23.85
C VAL A 245 -20.52 26.63 22.86
N ALA A 246 -21.29 25.55 22.79
CA ALA A 246 -22.70 25.56 22.40
C ALA A 246 -23.38 24.24 22.72
N VAL A 247 -23.75 24.04 24.00
CA VAL A 247 -24.82 23.12 24.41
C VAL A 247 -25.78 23.91 25.25
#